data_23be25e2bc54b99de13ccb37be7880a5
#
_entry.id   23be25e2bc54b99de13ccb37be7880a5
#
_cell.length_a   1.000
_cell.length_b   1.000
_cell.length_c   1.000
_cell.angle_alpha   90.00
_cell.angle_beta   90.00
_cell.angle_gamma   90.00
#
_symmetry.space_group_name_H-M   'P 1'
#
loop_
_entity.id
_entity.type
_entity.pdbx_description
1 polymer ?
#
loop_
_entity_poly.entity_id
_entity_poly.type
_entity_poly.pdbx_seq_one_letter_code
_entity_poly.pdbx_strand_id
1 'polypeptide(L)'
;GLEPLAALITLQKTKEPLEKAAEAYISEEKGVESAKDAISGACDIIAESISDEAAYRTWIRETTMRKGKVTSQAKDPEAESVYEMYYEFEEAVAKLAGHRILALNRGEKEKFLTVKVEAPEEDILRYLERKVIRTENPYTTPVLKETIADSYNRLIGPAIEREVRNELTEKAEDGAIEVFGKNLHQLLMQPPIAGKVVLGWDPAFRTGCKLAVVDETGKVIGTTVIYPTAPTTEKKIQASKDLLKKIIPKYHVSLISLGNGTASRESEQFIVELLKEIPEKVQYVIVNEAGASVYSASKLATEEFPKFDVGQRS
;
A
#
# COMPACT_ATOMS: atom_id res chain seq x y z
N GLY A 1 -34.81 -20.19 20.19
CA GLY A 1 -36.03 -20.66 19.81
C GLY A 1 -36.90 -19.97 18.79
N LEU A 2 -36.39 -19.03 17.95
CA LEU A 2 -37.20 -18.36 16.92
C LEU A 2 -37.02 -18.97 15.52
N GLU A 3 -36.21 -20.01 15.40
CA GLU A 3 -35.94 -20.72 14.15
C GLU A 3 -37.23 -21.28 13.47
N PRO A 4 -38.25 -21.80 14.20
CA PRO A 4 -39.47 -22.25 13.56
C PRO A 4 -40.29 -21.09 12.98
N LEU A 5 -40.29 -19.91 13.64
CA LEU A 5 -40.94 -18.71 13.09
C LEU A 5 -40.20 -18.19 11.85
N ALA A 6 -38.87 -18.19 11.86
CA ALA A 6 -38.05 -17.85 10.71
C ALA A 6 -38.32 -18.80 9.53
N ALA A 7 -38.46 -20.13 9.79
CA ALA A 7 -38.82 -21.12 8.79
C ALA A 7 -40.23 -20.87 8.22
N LEU A 8 -41.21 -20.51 9.07
CA LEU A 8 -42.54 -20.17 8.62
C LEU A 8 -42.55 -18.98 7.67
N ILE A 9 -41.83 -17.93 8.00
CA ILE A 9 -41.71 -16.74 7.17
C ILE A 9 -41.03 -17.10 5.83
N THR A 10 -39.95 -17.87 5.88
CA THR A 10 -39.18 -18.27 4.68
C THR A 10 -39.99 -19.22 3.77
N LEU A 11 -40.89 -20.04 4.32
CA LEU A 11 -41.77 -20.93 3.52
C LEU A 11 -42.83 -20.17 2.71
N GLN A 12 -43.18 -18.93 3.09
CA GLN A 12 -44.09 -18.02 2.34
C GLN A 12 -45.50 -18.62 2.07
N LYS A 13 -45.95 -19.48 2.95
CA LYS A 13 -47.23 -20.23 2.77
C LYS A 13 -48.27 -19.90 3.83
N THR A 14 -47.99 -18.99 4.76
CA THR A 14 -48.93 -18.59 5.81
C THR A 14 -50.20 -17.98 5.19
N LYS A 15 -51.35 -18.25 5.84
CA LYS A 15 -52.67 -17.71 5.45
C LYS A 15 -53.15 -16.70 6.49
N GLU A 16 -52.38 -16.46 7.54
CA GLU A 16 -52.73 -15.60 8.68
C GLU A 16 -51.63 -14.56 8.88
N PRO A 17 -51.95 -13.41 9.52
CA PRO A 17 -50.96 -12.42 9.93
C PRO A 17 -49.84 -13.04 10.75
N LEU A 18 -48.60 -12.56 10.53
CA LEU A 18 -47.43 -13.07 11.23
C LEU A 18 -47.46 -12.83 12.74
N GLU A 19 -48.13 -11.74 13.17
CA GLU A 19 -48.28 -11.38 14.59
C GLU A 19 -48.99 -12.51 15.34
N LYS A 20 -50.01 -13.14 14.73
CA LYS A 20 -50.74 -14.23 15.35
C LYS A 20 -49.86 -15.48 15.52
N ALA A 21 -49.01 -15.79 14.54
CA ALA A 21 -48.07 -16.88 14.63
C ALA A 21 -46.96 -16.60 15.66
N ALA A 22 -46.56 -15.32 15.79
CA ALA A 22 -45.53 -14.88 16.66
C ALA A 22 -45.94 -14.89 18.16
N GLU A 23 -47.23 -14.76 18.48
CA GLU A 23 -47.73 -14.84 19.87
C GLU A 23 -47.25 -16.13 20.61
N ALA A 24 -47.13 -17.23 19.90
CA ALA A 24 -46.64 -18.48 20.47
C ALA A 24 -45.16 -18.48 20.93
N TYR A 25 -44.42 -17.47 20.55
CA TYR A 25 -42.99 -17.36 20.80
C TYR A 25 -42.66 -16.26 21.83
N ILE A 26 -43.67 -15.60 22.39
CA ILE A 26 -43.47 -14.59 23.43
C ILE A 26 -42.97 -15.31 24.72
N SER A 27 -41.87 -14.82 25.27
CA SER A 27 -41.28 -15.36 26.50
C SER A 27 -40.41 -14.27 27.15
N GLU A 28 -40.92 -13.73 28.26
CA GLU A 28 -40.19 -12.71 29.04
C GLU A 28 -38.84 -13.24 29.55
N GLU A 29 -38.78 -14.54 29.94
CA GLU A 29 -37.55 -15.20 30.39
C GLU A 29 -36.44 -15.20 29.32
N LYS A 30 -36.81 -15.14 28.02
CA LYS A 30 -35.89 -15.14 26.87
C LYS A 30 -35.76 -13.77 26.23
N GLY A 31 -36.30 -12.73 26.86
CA GLY A 31 -36.23 -11.34 26.37
C GLY A 31 -37.08 -11.07 25.11
N VAL A 32 -38.12 -11.89 24.89
CA VAL A 32 -39.10 -11.68 23.80
C VAL A 32 -40.41 -11.22 24.42
N GLU A 33 -40.60 -9.93 24.50
CA GLU A 33 -41.72 -9.29 25.25
C GLU A 33 -42.98 -9.13 24.40
N SER A 34 -42.85 -9.13 23.07
CA SER A 34 -43.97 -8.92 22.16
C SER A 34 -43.86 -9.79 20.90
N ALA A 35 -44.99 -9.93 20.17
CA ALA A 35 -45.03 -10.55 18.85
C ALA A 35 -44.09 -9.87 17.85
N LYS A 36 -43.93 -8.54 17.99
CA LYS A 36 -43.02 -7.75 17.16
C LYS A 36 -41.55 -8.14 17.42
N ASP A 37 -41.17 -8.33 18.69
CA ASP A 37 -39.83 -8.78 19.04
C ASP A 37 -39.53 -10.18 18.51
N ALA A 38 -40.54 -11.08 18.58
CA ALA A 38 -40.42 -12.42 18.01
C ALA A 38 -40.21 -12.40 16.50
N ILE A 39 -40.96 -11.56 15.77
CA ILE A 39 -40.79 -11.38 14.31
C ILE A 39 -39.43 -10.77 14.01
N SER A 40 -39.01 -9.74 14.74
CA SER A 40 -37.69 -9.12 14.56
C SER A 40 -36.55 -10.13 14.73
N GLY A 41 -36.58 -10.92 15.82
CA GLY A 41 -35.58 -11.95 16.03
C GLY A 41 -35.60 -13.09 15.00
N ALA A 42 -36.79 -13.43 14.46
CA ALA A 42 -36.89 -14.36 13.35
C ALA A 42 -36.30 -13.76 12.05
N CYS A 43 -36.50 -12.46 11.82
CA CYS A 43 -35.90 -11.73 10.68
C CYS A 43 -34.36 -11.66 10.79
N ASP A 44 -33.80 -11.49 12.01
CA ASP A 44 -32.34 -11.54 12.21
C ASP A 44 -31.78 -12.90 11.77
N ILE A 45 -32.42 -14.01 12.15
CA ILE A 45 -32.00 -15.35 11.71
C ILE A 45 -32.04 -15.48 10.19
N ILE A 46 -33.09 -14.95 9.55
CA ILE A 46 -33.21 -14.97 8.09
C ILE A 46 -32.13 -14.08 7.45
N ALA A 47 -31.89 -12.89 8.00
CA ALA A 47 -30.87 -11.98 7.52
C ALA A 47 -29.46 -12.61 7.56
N GLU A 48 -29.13 -13.28 8.66
CA GLU A 48 -27.87 -14.03 8.78
C GLU A 48 -27.80 -15.17 7.74
N SER A 49 -28.86 -15.97 7.60
CA SER A 49 -28.91 -17.04 6.61
C SER A 49 -28.72 -16.53 5.17
N ILE A 50 -29.30 -15.36 4.82
CA ILE A 50 -29.08 -14.71 3.51
C ILE A 50 -27.63 -14.28 3.37
N SER A 51 -27.04 -13.72 4.43
CA SER A 51 -25.65 -13.22 4.41
C SER A 51 -24.61 -14.33 4.31
N ASP A 52 -24.91 -15.51 4.80
CA ASP A 52 -24.02 -16.67 4.79
C ASP A 52 -24.08 -17.46 3.47
N GLU A 53 -25.05 -17.18 2.59
CA GLU A 53 -25.18 -17.86 1.31
C GLU A 53 -24.04 -17.48 0.35
N ALA A 54 -23.12 -18.39 0.15
CA ALA A 54 -21.91 -18.16 -0.63
C ALA A 54 -22.20 -17.73 -2.08
N ALA A 55 -23.27 -18.26 -2.69
CA ALA A 55 -23.67 -17.91 -4.06
C ALA A 55 -24.09 -16.44 -4.16
N TYR A 56 -24.77 -15.92 -3.13
CA TYR A 56 -25.19 -14.50 -3.11
C TYR A 56 -23.97 -13.59 -2.92
N ARG A 57 -23.09 -13.91 -1.98
CA ARG A 57 -21.87 -13.16 -1.75
C ARG A 57 -20.98 -13.08 -3.00
N THR A 58 -20.78 -14.21 -3.66
CA THR A 58 -19.99 -14.28 -4.90
C THR A 58 -20.58 -13.37 -5.98
N TRP A 59 -21.88 -13.48 -6.24
CA TRP A 59 -22.55 -12.68 -7.26
C TRP A 59 -22.51 -11.17 -6.94
N ILE A 60 -22.72 -10.81 -5.66
CA ILE A 60 -22.70 -9.41 -5.22
C ILE A 60 -21.29 -8.85 -5.36
N ARG A 61 -20.25 -9.57 -4.95
CA ARG A 61 -18.86 -9.16 -5.10
C ARG A 61 -18.49 -8.95 -6.57
N GLU A 62 -18.79 -9.90 -7.44
CA GLU A 62 -18.51 -9.79 -8.88
C GLU A 62 -19.27 -8.61 -9.52
N THR A 63 -20.52 -8.40 -9.10
CA THR A 63 -21.33 -7.29 -9.59
C THR A 63 -20.77 -5.93 -9.12
N THR A 64 -20.31 -5.84 -7.86
CA THR A 64 -19.64 -4.66 -7.31
C THR A 64 -18.34 -4.38 -8.02
N MET A 65 -17.52 -5.39 -8.28
CA MET A 65 -16.27 -5.23 -9.05
C MET A 65 -16.51 -4.71 -10.47
N ARG A 66 -17.60 -5.14 -11.11
CA ARG A 66 -17.92 -4.76 -12.50
C ARG A 66 -18.63 -3.41 -12.61
N LYS A 67 -19.58 -3.10 -11.73
CA LYS A 67 -20.48 -1.95 -11.83
C LYS A 67 -20.32 -0.93 -10.71
N GLY A 68 -19.62 -1.28 -9.65
CA GLY A 68 -19.41 -0.39 -8.52
C GLY A 68 -18.47 0.76 -8.85
N LYS A 69 -18.46 1.74 -7.94
CA LYS A 69 -17.63 2.93 -8.03
C LYS A 69 -16.81 3.08 -6.76
N VAL A 70 -15.61 3.62 -6.88
CA VAL A 70 -14.83 4.11 -5.73
C VAL A 70 -15.07 5.60 -5.65
N THR A 71 -15.51 6.05 -4.48
CA THR A 71 -15.71 7.47 -4.18
C THR A 71 -14.76 7.90 -3.06
N SER A 72 -14.35 9.15 -3.11
CA SER A 72 -13.54 9.77 -2.06
C SER A 72 -13.98 11.19 -1.81
N GLN A 73 -13.99 11.57 -0.54
CA GLN A 73 -14.31 12.92 -0.09
C GLN A 73 -13.26 13.39 0.92
N ALA A 74 -12.97 14.69 0.88
CA ALA A 74 -12.15 15.32 1.92
C ALA A 74 -12.87 15.27 3.28
N LYS A 75 -12.09 15.03 4.34
CA LYS A 75 -12.60 15.22 5.71
C LYS A 75 -12.67 16.69 6.09
N ASP A 76 -11.74 17.49 5.57
CA ASP A 76 -11.70 18.94 5.66
C ASP A 76 -11.36 19.50 4.27
N PRO A 77 -12.33 20.07 3.55
CA PRO A 77 -12.14 20.61 2.20
C PRO A 77 -11.16 21.79 2.12
N GLU A 78 -10.95 22.50 3.23
CA GLU A 78 -10.06 23.66 3.30
C GLU A 78 -8.61 23.28 3.63
N ALA A 79 -8.34 22.02 3.96
CA ALA A 79 -6.99 21.54 4.28
C ALA A 79 -6.15 21.41 3.02
N GLU A 80 -5.01 22.09 2.95
CA GLU A 80 -4.04 21.91 1.87
C GLU A 80 -3.34 20.53 2.01
N SER A 81 -3.34 19.74 0.96
CA SER A 81 -2.65 18.45 0.93
C SER A 81 -2.29 18.00 -0.48
N VAL A 82 -1.42 17.00 -0.59
CA VAL A 82 -1.10 16.33 -1.87
C VAL A 82 -2.27 15.49 -2.41
N TYR A 83 -3.38 15.41 -1.69
CA TYR A 83 -4.56 14.62 -2.02
C TYR A 83 -5.73 15.45 -2.56
N GLU A 84 -5.56 16.74 -2.82
CA GLU A 84 -6.63 17.64 -3.28
C GLU A 84 -7.38 17.11 -4.51
N MET A 85 -6.67 16.46 -5.44
CA MET A 85 -7.29 15.83 -6.61
C MET A 85 -8.27 14.68 -6.28
N TYR A 86 -8.30 14.22 -5.03
CA TYR A 86 -9.18 13.16 -4.53
C TYR A 86 -10.24 13.67 -3.54
N TYR A 87 -10.36 14.97 -3.33
CA TYR A 87 -11.33 15.58 -2.40
C TYR A 87 -12.77 15.39 -2.84
N GLU A 88 -13.00 15.38 -4.15
CA GLU A 88 -14.26 15.02 -4.80
C GLU A 88 -13.94 14.06 -5.94
N PHE A 89 -13.82 12.79 -5.63
CA PHE A 89 -13.37 11.79 -6.61
C PHE A 89 -14.39 10.66 -6.75
N GLU A 90 -14.64 10.30 -8.00
CA GLU A 90 -15.46 9.14 -8.37
C GLU A 90 -14.87 8.46 -9.60
N GLU A 91 -14.68 7.15 -9.52
CA GLU A 91 -14.27 6.33 -10.66
C GLU A 91 -14.83 4.92 -10.56
N ALA A 92 -15.16 4.30 -11.70
CA ALA A 92 -15.62 2.91 -11.74
C ALA A 92 -14.54 1.96 -11.23
N VAL A 93 -14.90 1.02 -10.34
CA VAL A 93 -14.00 0.00 -9.78
C VAL A 93 -13.20 -0.71 -10.89
N ALA A 94 -13.87 -1.11 -11.96
CA ALA A 94 -13.27 -1.86 -13.07
C ALA A 94 -12.21 -1.06 -13.87
N LYS A 95 -12.17 0.26 -13.73
CA LYS A 95 -11.25 1.15 -14.48
C LYS A 95 -10.19 1.78 -13.59
N LEU A 96 -10.31 1.64 -12.28
CA LEU A 96 -9.47 2.33 -11.32
C LEU A 96 -8.02 1.84 -11.38
N ALA A 97 -7.11 2.75 -11.67
CA ALA A 97 -5.68 2.44 -11.79
C ALA A 97 -5.04 2.20 -10.41
N GLY A 98 -4.10 1.25 -10.32
CA GLY A 98 -3.47 0.84 -9.05
C GLY A 98 -2.82 1.99 -8.29
N HIS A 99 -2.13 2.93 -8.97
CA HIS A 99 -1.52 4.09 -8.31
C HIS A 99 -2.55 5.01 -7.62
N ARG A 100 -3.78 5.10 -8.15
CA ARG A 100 -4.86 5.87 -7.53
C ARG A 100 -5.39 5.18 -6.28
N ILE A 101 -5.52 3.84 -6.31
CA ILE A 101 -5.90 3.04 -5.14
C ILE A 101 -4.90 3.26 -4.01
N LEU A 102 -3.61 3.17 -4.29
CA LEU A 102 -2.56 3.40 -3.28
C LEU A 102 -2.58 4.84 -2.75
N ALA A 103 -2.83 5.83 -3.61
CA ALA A 103 -2.96 7.22 -3.19
C ALA A 103 -4.19 7.45 -2.30
N LEU A 104 -5.35 6.90 -2.67
CA LEU A 104 -6.59 6.95 -1.88
C LEU A 104 -6.41 6.30 -0.50
N ASN A 105 -5.84 5.10 -0.45
CA ASN A 105 -5.56 4.38 0.80
C ASN A 105 -4.60 5.17 1.71
N ARG A 106 -3.59 5.81 1.11
CA ARG A 106 -2.67 6.65 1.86
C ARG A 106 -3.33 7.91 2.40
N GLY A 107 -4.12 8.61 1.58
CA GLY A 107 -4.88 9.80 2.01
C GLY A 107 -5.89 9.49 3.13
N GLU A 108 -6.52 8.31 3.09
CA GLU A 108 -7.40 7.83 4.17
C GLU A 108 -6.62 7.52 5.46
N LYS A 109 -5.48 6.83 5.35
CA LYS A 109 -4.60 6.52 6.48
C LYS A 109 -4.04 7.79 7.14
N GLU A 110 -3.71 8.80 6.35
CA GLU A 110 -3.25 10.11 6.80
C GLU A 110 -4.40 11.04 7.24
N LYS A 111 -5.66 10.55 7.20
CA LYS A 111 -6.90 11.21 7.67
C LYS A 111 -7.33 12.44 6.84
N PHE A 112 -6.84 12.60 5.65
CA PHE A 112 -7.33 13.63 4.71
C PHE A 112 -8.60 13.20 3.99
N LEU A 113 -8.73 11.92 3.67
CA LEU A 113 -9.82 11.38 2.87
C LEU A 113 -10.73 10.44 3.65
N THR A 114 -11.97 10.32 3.16
CA THR A 114 -12.89 9.21 3.44
C THR A 114 -13.14 8.51 2.13
N VAL A 115 -12.81 7.22 2.04
CA VAL A 115 -12.90 6.42 0.80
C VAL A 115 -13.96 5.35 0.97
N LYS A 116 -14.83 5.17 -0.05
CA LYS A 116 -15.89 4.15 -0.06
C LYS A 116 -15.94 3.43 -1.39
N VAL A 117 -16.45 2.21 -1.35
CA VAL A 117 -16.87 1.49 -2.55
C VAL A 117 -18.40 1.45 -2.59
N GLU A 118 -18.96 2.15 -3.54
CA GLU A 118 -20.41 2.19 -3.75
C GLU A 118 -20.79 1.06 -4.70
N ALA A 119 -21.56 0.11 -4.19
CA ALA A 119 -22.10 -0.98 -4.97
C ALA A 119 -23.41 -0.56 -5.69
N PRO A 120 -23.82 -1.25 -6.76
CA PRO A 120 -25.09 -1.02 -7.40
C PRO A 120 -26.24 -1.63 -6.57
N GLU A 121 -26.60 -0.96 -5.47
CA GLU A 121 -27.52 -1.44 -4.44
C GLU A 121 -28.87 -1.90 -5.00
N GLU A 122 -29.48 -1.12 -5.90
CA GLU A 122 -30.77 -1.48 -6.51
C GLU A 122 -30.71 -2.82 -7.27
N ASP A 123 -29.63 -3.05 -8.03
CA ASP A 123 -29.45 -4.30 -8.76
C ASP A 123 -29.26 -5.47 -7.79
N ILE A 124 -28.55 -5.24 -6.69
CA ILE A 124 -28.27 -6.24 -5.66
C ILE A 124 -29.55 -6.61 -4.92
N LEU A 125 -30.31 -5.65 -4.43
CA LEU A 125 -31.56 -5.89 -3.73
C LEU A 125 -32.56 -6.62 -4.64
N ARG A 126 -32.69 -6.19 -5.89
CA ARG A 126 -33.54 -6.88 -6.88
C ARG A 126 -33.09 -8.32 -7.14
N TYR A 127 -31.80 -8.58 -7.15
CA TYR A 127 -31.27 -9.95 -7.28
C TYR A 127 -31.62 -10.79 -6.04
N LEU A 128 -31.38 -10.29 -4.84
CA LEU A 128 -31.69 -10.99 -3.60
C LEU A 128 -33.19 -11.26 -3.44
N GLU A 129 -34.04 -10.26 -3.76
CA GLU A 129 -35.51 -10.44 -3.75
C GLU A 129 -35.93 -11.59 -4.65
N ARG A 130 -35.42 -11.68 -5.88
CA ARG A 130 -35.73 -12.77 -6.81
C ARG A 130 -35.27 -14.14 -6.34
N LYS A 131 -34.23 -14.19 -5.51
CA LYS A 131 -33.68 -15.43 -4.97
C LYS A 131 -34.42 -15.91 -3.73
N VAL A 132 -34.77 -14.98 -2.85
CA VAL A 132 -35.38 -15.27 -1.54
C VAL A 132 -36.92 -15.33 -1.64
N ILE A 133 -37.55 -14.40 -2.36
CA ILE A 133 -39.00 -14.35 -2.50
C ILE A 133 -39.42 -15.23 -3.67
N ARG A 134 -39.90 -16.45 -3.37
CA ARG A 134 -40.31 -17.44 -4.35
C ARG A 134 -41.83 -17.39 -4.67
N THR A 135 -42.60 -16.92 -3.70
CA THR A 135 -44.07 -16.83 -3.80
C THR A 135 -44.50 -15.53 -3.16
N GLU A 136 -45.28 -14.71 -3.87
CA GLU A 136 -45.87 -13.53 -3.27
C GLU A 136 -46.90 -13.92 -2.22
N ASN A 137 -46.77 -13.37 -1.03
CA ASN A 137 -47.65 -13.61 0.08
C ASN A 137 -47.87 -12.27 0.83
N PRO A 138 -49.11 -11.85 1.08
CA PRO A 138 -49.37 -10.54 1.64
C PRO A 138 -48.83 -10.34 3.06
N TYR A 139 -48.55 -11.41 3.79
CA TYR A 139 -48.08 -11.37 5.17
C TYR A 139 -46.54 -11.47 5.26
N THR A 140 -45.90 -12.26 4.40
CA THR A 140 -44.44 -12.50 4.49
C THR A 140 -43.65 -11.68 3.49
N THR A 141 -44.16 -11.33 2.32
CA THR A 141 -43.41 -10.59 1.29
C THR A 141 -42.91 -9.23 1.78
N PRO A 142 -43.70 -8.37 2.46
CA PRO A 142 -43.20 -7.10 2.98
C PRO A 142 -42.05 -7.27 4.00
N VAL A 143 -42.24 -8.19 4.94
CA VAL A 143 -41.26 -8.52 5.97
C VAL A 143 -39.95 -9.06 5.35
N LEU A 144 -40.04 -9.95 4.37
CA LEU A 144 -38.87 -10.47 3.67
C LEU A 144 -38.11 -9.39 2.90
N LYS A 145 -38.81 -8.41 2.27
CA LYS A 145 -38.13 -7.29 1.60
C LYS A 145 -37.33 -6.43 2.58
N GLU A 146 -37.91 -6.12 3.72
CA GLU A 146 -37.22 -5.38 4.79
C GLU A 146 -36.03 -6.19 5.34
N THR A 147 -36.21 -7.49 5.56
CA THR A 147 -35.15 -8.39 6.03
C THR A 147 -34.00 -8.51 5.02
N ILE A 148 -34.30 -8.57 3.72
CA ILE A 148 -33.29 -8.60 2.64
C ILE A 148 -32.49 -7.28 2.64
N ALA A 149 -33.18 -6.15 2.74
CA ALA A 149 -32.52 -4.84 2.80
C ALA A 149 -31.62 -4.73 4.04
N ASP A 150 -32.11 -5.18 5.21
CA ASP A 150 -31.32 -5.22 6.45
C ASP A 150 -30.10 -6.14 6.32
N SER A 151 -30.29 -7.36 5.80
CA SER A 151 -29.19 -8.30 5.56
C SER A 151 -28.10 -7.70 4.67
N TYR A 152 -28.51 -7.01 3.60
CA TYR A 152 -27.57 -6.34 2.72
C TYR A 152 -26.86 -5.19 3.43
N ASN A 153 -27.59 -4.25 4.02
CA ASN A 153 -27.03 -3.01 4.57
C ASN A 153 -26.18 -3.26 5.81
N ARG A 154 -26.58 -4.19 6.67
CA ARG A 154 -25.93 -4.47 7.95
C ARG A 154 -24.82 -5.52 7.83
N LEU A 155 -25.01 -6.56 7.04
CA LEU A 155 -24.11 -7.72 7.02
C LEU A 155 -23.31 -7.84 5.72
N ILE A 156 -23.97 -7.86 4.55
CA ILE A 156 -23.32 -8.18 3.27
C ILE A 156 -22.53 -6.98 2.75
N GLY A 157 -23.14 -5.81 2.65
CA GLY A 157 -22.57 -4.63 2.02
C GLY A 157 -21.21 -4.22 2.63
N PRO A 158 -21.12 -4.03 3.98
CA PRO A 158 -19.85 -3.68 4.61
C PRO A 158 -18.76 -4.75 4.48
N ALA A 159 -19.16 -6.03 4.40
CA ALA A 159 -18.21 -7.12 4.20
C ALA A 159 -17.67 -7.13 2.75
N ILE A 160 -18.55 -7.01 1.76
CA ILE A 160 -18.17 -6.95 0.35
C ILE A 160 -17.34 -5.70 0.05
N GLU A 161 -17.67 -4.56 0.63
CA GLU A 161 -16.86 -3.35 0.50
C GLU A 161 -15.41 -3.60 0.94
N ARG A 162 -15.21 -4.21 2.10
CA ARG A 162 -13.87 -4.56 2.61
C ARG A 162 -13.15 -5.56 1.69
N GLU A 163 -13.86 -6.59 1.23
CA GLU A 163 -13.29 -7.60 0.33
C GLU A 163 -12.84 -6.97 -0.99
N VAL A 164 -13.67 -6.12 -1.61
CA VAL A 164 -13.35 -5.41 -2.84
C VAL A 164 -12.16 -4.46 -2.64
N ARG A 165 -12.13 -3.69 -1.56
CA ARG A 165 -11.01 -2.79 -1.25
C ARG A 165 -9.71 -3.55 -1.05
N ASN A 166 -9.74 -4.70 -0.36
CA ASN A 166 -8.56 -5.52 -0.16
C ASN A 166 -8.04 -6.08 -1.49
N GLU A 167 -8.93 -6.63 -2.33
CA GLU A 167 -8.54 -7.15 -3.65
C GLU A 167 -7.94 -6.08 -4.54
N LEU A 168 -8.52 -4.87 -4.55
CA LEU A 168 -7.98 -3.73 -5.30
C LEU A 168 -6.60 -3.31 -4.77
N THR A 169 -6.42 -3.32 -3.45
CA THR A 169 -5.16 -2.95 -2.80
C THR A 169 -4.07 -3.97 -3.13
N GLU A 170 -4.32 -5.26 -2.98
CA GLU A 170 -3.38 -6.33 -3.32
C GLU A 170 -2.92 -6.25 -4.77
N LYS A 171 -3.85 -6.10 -5.71
CA LYS A 171 -3.52 -5.93 -7.14
C LYS A 171 -2.68 -4.67 -7.40
N ALA A 172 -2.97 -3.59 -6.69
CA ALA A 172 -2.25 -2.34 -6.84
C ALA A 172 -0.82 -2.43 -6.27
N GLU A 173 -0.66 -3.09 -5.14
CA GLU A 173 0.65 -3.34 -4.50
C GLU A 173 1.51 -4.24 -5.37
N ASP A 174 0.98 -5.35 -5.88
CA ASP A 174 1.69 -6.26 -6.78
C ASP A 174 2.16 -5.53 -8.03
N GLY A 175 1.29 -4.73 -8.65
CA GLY A 175 1.67 -3.91 -9.81
C GLY A 175 2.74 -2.87 -9.50
N ALA A 176 2.70 -2.24 -8.33
CA ALA A 176 3.73 -1.29 -7.88
C ALA A 176 5.07 -1.99 -7.63
N ILE A 177 5.07 -3.17 -7.02
CA ILE A 177 6.25 -3.99 -6.79
C ILE A 177 6.89 -4.41 -8.12
N GLU A 178 6.07 -4.81 -9.11
CA GLU A 178 6.58 -5.16 -10.45
C GLU A 178 7.29 -3.98 -11.13
N VAL A 179 6.68 -2.79 -11.10
CA VAL A 179 7.29 -1.57 -11.65
C VAL A 179 8.58 -1.22 -10.92
N PHE A 180 8.58 -1.29 -9.59
CA PHE A 180 9.78 -1.07 -8.79
C PHE A 180 10.90 -2.07 -9.17
N GLY A 181 10.56 -3.35 -9.29
CA GLY A 181 11.50 -4.40 -9.70
C GLY A 181 12.15 -4.14 -11.07
N LYS A 182 11.34 -3.70 -12.06
CA LYS A 182 11.84 -3.30 -13.39
C LYS A 182 12.79 -2.11 -13.31
N ASN A 183 12.45 -1.08 -12.55
CA ASN A 183 13.29 0.09 -12.38
C ASN A 183 14.61 -0.26 -11.67
N LEU A 184 14.55 -1.07 -10.63
CA LEU A 184 15.72 -1.55 -9.92
C LEU A 184 16.63 -2.38 -10.83
N HIS A 185 16.05 -3.29 -11.61
CA HIS A 185 16.82 -4.07 -12.60
C HIS A 185 17.56 -3.16 -13.58
N GLN A 186 16.90 -2.14 -14.12
CA GLN A 186 17.55 -1.18 -15.03
C GLN A 186 18.69 -0.42 -14.35
N LEU A 187 18.56 -0.04 -13.09
CA LEU A 187 19.62 0.61 -12.32
C LEU A 187 20.81 -0.31 -12.10
N LEU A 188 20.56 -1.57 -11.73
CA LEU A 188 21.62 -2.55 -11.47
C LEU A 188 22.34 -2.99 -12.74
N MET A 189 21.65 -2.99 -13.88
CA MET A 189 22.20 -3.41 -15.17
C MET A 189 22.81 -2.25 -16.00
N GLN A 190 23.01 -1.08 -15.40
CA GLN A 190 23.72 -0.01 -16.07
C GLN A 190 25.17 -0.44 -16.38
N PRO A 191 25.67 -0.19 -17.60
CA PRO A 191 27.04 -0.57 -17.96
C PRO A 191 28.06 0.17 -17.09
N PRO A 192 29.13 -0.50 -16.62
CA PRO A 192 30.17 0.12 -15.85
C PRO A 192 30.97 1.14 -16.71
N ILE A 193 31.52 2.14 -16.05
CA ILE A 193 32.43 3.10 -16.70
C ILE A 193 33.78 2.38 -16.88
N ALA A 194 34.08 1.94 -18.09
CA ALA A 194 35.28 1.21 -18.38
C ALA A 194 36.53 2.11 -18.53
N GLY A 195 37.73 1.54 -18.25
CA GLY A 195 39.00 2.19 -18.50
C GLY A 195 39.32 3.37 -17.60
N LYS A 196 38.73 3.45 -16.42
CA LYS A 196 38.99 4.50 -15.42
C LYS A 196 39.22 3.90 -14.04
N VAL A 197 40.14 4.48 -13.29
CA VAL A 197 40.22 4.27 -11.85
C VAL A 197 39.23 5.18 -11.19
N VAL A 198 38.29 4.60 -10.46
CA VAL A 198 37.14 5.31 -9.85
C VAL A 198 37.28 5.35 -8.34
N LEU A 199 37.05 6.50 -7.75
CA LEU A 199 36.83 6.67 -6.32
C LEU A 199 35.31 6.69 -6.07
N GLY A 200 34.77 5.57 -5.59
CA GLY A 200 33.39 5.47 -5.10
C GLY A 200 33.25 6.22 -3.79
N TRP A 201 32.17 6.98 -3.64
CA TRP A 201 31.90 7.82 -2.48
C TRP A 201 30.46 7.62 -2.00
N ASP A 202 30.30 6.92 -0.89
CA ASP A 202 29.03 6.78 -0.18
C ASP A 202 28.91 7.91 0.86
N PRO A 203 28.07 8.94 0.59
CA PRO A 203 27.98 10.12 1.43
C PRO A 203 27.19 9.87 2.71
N ALA A 204 27.70 10.34 3.84
CA ALA A 204 27.00 10.25 5.13
C ALA A 204 27.41 11.38 6.06
N PHE A 205 26.53 11.73 6.98
CA PHE A 205 26.82 12.74 8.00
C PHE A 205 27.63 12.16 9.17
N ARG A 206 26.95 11.52 10.10
CA ARG A 206 27.50 11.12 11.40
C ARG A 206 28.51 9.98 11.33
N THR A 207 28.28 9.01 10.46
CA THR A 207 29.14 7.81 10.34
C THR A 207 30.38 8.02 9.51
N GLY A 208 30.51 9.20 8.88
CA GLY A 208 31.55 9.52 7.92
C GLY A 208 31.25 8.97 6.52
N CYS A 209 31.80 9.64 5.50
CA CYS A 209 31.71 9.20 4.12
C CYS A 209 32.63 8.03 3.89
N LYS A 210 32.11 6.94 3.33
CA LYS A 210 32.89 5.74 3.01
C LYS A 210 33.37 5.83 1.58
N LEU A 211 34.63 5.49 1.39
CA LEU A 211 35.32 5.58 0.10
C LEU A 211 35.89 4.23 -0.28
N ALA A 212 35.75 3.89 -1.56
CA ALA A 212 36.41 2.73 -2.17
C ALA A 212 37.10 3.16 -3.47
N VAL A 213 38.36 2.80 -3.65
CA VAL A 213 39.06 2.95 -4.93
C VAL A 213 38.95 1.66 -5.71
N VAL A 214 38.43 1.76 -6.94
CA VAL A 214 38.22 0.64 -7.85
C VAL A 214 39.07 0.85 -9.08
N ASP A 215 39.81 -0.18 -9.48
CA ASP A 215 40.62 -0.14 -10.68
C ASP A 215 39.80 -0.30 -11.98
N GLU A 216 40.46 -0.23 -13.13
CA GLU A 216 39.80 -0.30 -14.44
C GLU A 216 39.07 -1.63 -14.69
N THR A 217 39.38 -2.69 -13.90
CA THR A 217 38.75 -4.03 -14.00
C THR A 217 37.58 -4.21 -13.04
N GLY A 218 37.29 -3.22 -12.18
CA GLY A 218 36.29 -3.33 -11.14
C GLY A 218 36.79 -3.90 -9.80
N LYS A 219 38.11 -4.13 -9.65
CA LYS A 219 38.68 -4.61 -8.40
C LYS A 219 38.85 -3.49 -7.39
N VAL A 220 38.42 -3.72 -6.17
CA VAL A 220 38.67 -2.81 -5.04
C VAL A 220 40.14 -2.86 -4.63
N ILE A 221 40.85 -1.74 -4.74
CA ILE A 221 42.27 -1.60 -4.42
C ILE A 221 42.57 -0.79 -3.17
N GLY A 222 41.56 -0.15 -2.59
CA GLY A 222 41.66 0.57 -1.33
C GLY A 222 40.31 1.03 -0.80
N THR A 223 40.17 1.06 0.52
CA THR A 223 38.98 1.60 1.19
C THR A 223 39.40 2.52 2.34
N THR A 224 38.60 3.55 2.63
CA THR A 224 38.82 4.43 3.76
C THR A 224 37.51 5.13 4.17
N VAL A 225 37.55 5.83 5.31
CA VAL A 225 36.44 6.67 5.78
C VAL A 225 36.98 8.07 6.04
N ILE A 226 36.23 9.07 5.60
CA ILE A 226 36.54 10.47 5.81
C ILE A 226 35.36 11.23 6.45
N TYR A 227 35.60 12.39 7.04
CA TYR A 227 34.58 13.14 7.76
C TYR A 227 34.49 14.58 7.26
N PRO A 228 34.12 14.83 5.98
CA PRO A 228 34.04 16.18 5.43
C PRO A 228 32.73 16.89 5.78
N THR A 229 31.69 16.15 6.19
CA THR A 229 30.31 16.63 6.37
C THR A 229 29.95 16.74 7.86
N ALA A 230 29.03 17.64 8.22
CA ALA A 230 28.58 17.83 9.61
C ALA A 230 27.97 16.52 10.21
N PRO A 231 28.13 16.27 11.54
CA PRO A 231 28.91 17.04 12.48
C PRO A 231 30.41 16.77 12.34
N THR A 232 31.20 17.81 12.03
CA THR A 232 32.65 17.72 11.77
C THR A 232 33.38 18.92 12.38
N THR A 233 34.69 18.93 12.26
CA THR A 233 35.55 20.05 12.69
C THR A 233 36.49 20.41 11.53
N GLU A 234 36.97 21.67 11.50
CA GLU A 234 37.97 22.13 10.54
C GLU A 234 39.16 21.15 10.42
N LYS A 235 39.63 20.64 11.56
CA LYS A 235 40.73 19.66 11.62
C LYS A 235 40.40 18.37 10.87
N LYS A 236 39.15 17.87 10.98
CA LYS A 236 38.69 16.65 10.27
C LYS A 236 38.50 16.92 8.78
N ILE A 237 37.98 18.09 8.41
CA ILE A 237 37.86 18.52 7.03
C ILE A 237 39.24 18.57 6.37
N GLN A 238 40.22 19.24 7.02
CA GLN A 238 41.57 19.31 6.49
C GLN A 238 42.23 17.94 6.39
N ALA A 239 42.10 17.08 7.40
CA ALA A 239 42.61 15.72 7.37
C ALA A 239 42.02 14.90 6.20
N SER A 240 40.71 15.12 5.91
CA SER A 240 40.04 14.50 4.76
C SER A 240 40.61 14.97 3.42
N LYS A 241 40.87 16.28 3.27
CA LYS A 241 41.53 16.85 2.09
C LYS A 241 42.95 16.30 1.91
N ASP A 242 43.75 16.27 2.97
CA ASP A 242 45.13 15.80 2.95
C ASP A 242 45.23 14.30 2.59
N LEU A 243 44.25 13.49 3.05
CA LEU A 243 44.17 12.09 2.71
C LEU A 243 43.83 11.91 1.23
N LEU A 244 42.85 12.65 0.71
CA LEU A 244 42.44 12.57 -0.71
C LEU A 244 43.53 13.06 -1.66
N LYS A 245 44.28 14.13 -1.27
CA LYS A 245 45.48 14.60 -1.99
C LYS A 245 46.58 13.54 -2.10
N LYS A 246 46.59 12.54 -1.22
CA LYS A 246 47.51 11.38 -1.29
C LYS A 246 46.92 10.23 -2.09
N ILE A 247 45.61 9.94 -1.93
CA ILE A 247 44.93 8.82 -2.58
C ILE A 247 44.84 9.05 -4.09
N ILE A 248 44.37 10.25 -4.51
CA ILE A 248 44.14 10.57 -5.92
C ILE A 248 45.38 10.31 -6.81
N PRO A 249 46.53 10.89 -6.54
CA PRO A 249 47.75 10.62 -7.33
C PRO A 249 48.27 9.19 -7.15
N LYS A 250 48.22 8.65 -5.91
CA LYS A 250 48.70 7.30 -5.62
C LYS A 250 48.04 6.22 -6.47
N TYR A 251 46.76 6.32 -6.65
CA TYR A 251 45.96 5.33 -7.39
C TYR A 251 45.61 5.77 -8.80
N HIS A 252 46.05 6.94 -9.24
CA HIS A 252 45.69 7.55 -10.55
C HIS A 252 44.17 7.70 -10.73
N VAL A 253 43.45 8.12 -9.68
CA VAL A 253 42.00 8.32 -9.73
C VAL A 253 41.68 9.38 -10.78
N SER A 254 40.83 9.01 -11.73
CA SER A 254 40.38 9.92 -12.81
C SER A 254 38.91 10.30 -12.71
N LEU A 255 38.14 9.58 -11.91
CA LEU A 255 36.70 9.81 -11.71
C LEU A 255 36.33 9.61 -10.25
N ILE A 256 35.49 10.50 -9.72
CA ILE A 256 34.81 10.34 -8.44
C ILE A 256 33.34 10.04 -8.73
N SER A 257 32.84 8.89 -8.23
CA SER A 257 31.44 8.49 -8.31
C SER A 257 30.78 8.79 -6.95
N LEU A 258 30.00 9.84 -6.86
CA LEU A 258 29.32 10.28 -5.64
C LEU A 258 27.87 9.79 -5.61
N GLY A 259 27.49 9.06 -4.57
CA GLY A 259 26.12 8.66 -4.31
C GLY A 259 25.19 9.86 -4.10
N ASN A 260 23.94 9.77 -4.52
CA ASN A 260 22.94 10.85 -4.38
C ASN A 260 22.12 10.79 -3.08
N GLY A 261 22.54 10.02 -2.10
CA GLY A 261 21.84 9.86 -0.82
C GLY A 261 22.09 10.99 0.18
N THR A 262 21.98 10.62 1.45
CA THR A 262 22.15 11.55 2.56
C THR A 262 23.54 12.21 2.54
N ALA A 263 23.63 13.55 2.71
CA ALA A 263 24.86 14.33 2.67
C ALA A 263 25.55 14.43 1.28
N SER A 264 24.85 14.07 0.19
CA SER A 264 25.40 14.17 -1.16
C SER A 264 25.76 15.60 -1.54
N ARG A 265 24.90 16.59 -1.24
CA ARG A 265 25.12 17.99 -1.56
C ARG A 265 26.33 18.58 -0.84
N GLU A 266 26.50 18.28 0.42
CA GLU A 266 27.63 18.71 1.24
C GLU A 266 28.92 18.04 0.77
N SER A 267 28.84 16.77 0.41
CA SER A 267 29.97 16.03 -0.19
C SER A 267 30.37 16.59 -1.55
N GLU A 268 29.41 16.96 -2.40
CA GLU A 268 29.66 17.61 -3.67
C GLU A 268 30.42 18.95 -3.49
N GLN A 269 29.97 19.80 -2.56
CA GLN A 269 30.65 21.06 -2.25
C GLN A 269 32.10 20.83 -1.85
N PHE A 270 32.33 19.86 -0.96
CA PHE A 270 33.69 19.48 -0.55
C PHE A 270 34.54 18.98 -1.72
N ILE A 271 33.99 18.13 -2.61
CA ILE A 271 34.68 17.62 -3.81
C ILE A 271 35.06 18.79 -4.73
N VAL A 272 34.12 19.71 -4.99
CA VAL A 272 34.37 20.87 -5.86
C VAL A 272 35.51 21.76 -5.30
N GLU A 273 35.55 21.95 -3.98
CA GLU A 273 36.66 22.68 -3.35
C GLU A 273 37.98 21.92 -3.48
N LEU A 274 37.99 20.62 -3.20
CA LEU A 274 39.19 19.78 -3.31
C LEU A 274 39.75 19.77 -4.73
N LEU A 275 38.90 19.69 -5.75
CA LEU A 275 39.30 19.67 -7.16
C LEU A 275 39.95 20.98 -7.62
N LYS A 276 39.71 22.11 -6.95
CA LYS A 276 40.39 23.37 -7.21
C LYS A 276 41.82 23.42 -6.59
N GLU A 277 42.08 22.56 -5.61
CA GLU A 277 43.33 22.54 -4.86
C GLU A 277 44.33 21.50 -5.36
N ILE A 278 43.92 20.61 -6.27
CA ILE A 278 44.76 19.51 -6.81
C ILE A 278 45.10 19.77 -8.29
N PRO A 279 46.32 19.38 -8.74
CA PRO A 279 46.70 19.51 -10.14
C PRO A 279 46.14 18.43 -11.06
N GLU A 280 45.70 17.31 -10.52
CA GLU A 280 45.19 16.18 -11.25
C GLU A 280 43.83 16.50 -11.93
N LYS A 281 43.67 16.06 -13.17
CA LYS A 281 42.40 16.19 -13.89
C LYS A 281 41.44 15.07 -13.47
N VAL A 282 40.66 15.32 -12.43
CA VAL A 282 39.65 14.38 -11.92
C VAL A 282 38.26 14.91 -12.26
N GLN A 283 37.42 14.09 -12.81
CA GLN A 283 36.00 14.35 -13.03
C GLN A 283 35.17 13.81 -11.87
N TYR A 284 33.99 14.34 -11.62
CA TYR A 284 33.03 13.69 -10.72
C TYR A 284 31.68 13.55 -11.39
N VAL A 285 30.91 12.57 -10.95
CA VAL A 285 29.53 12.29 -11.37
C VAL A 285 28.70 11.93 -10.15
N ILE A 286 27.47 12.44 -10.09
CA ILE A 286 26.50 12.04 -9.07
C ILE A 286 25.71 10.88 -9.64
N VAL A 287 25.65 9.76 -8.90
CA VAL A 287 25.01 8.52 -9.30
C VAL A 287 23.87 8.17 -8.33
N ASN A 288 22.84 7.51 -8.86
CA ASN A 288 21.77 7.01 -8.01
C ASN A 288 22.24 5.76 -7.26
N GLU A 289 22.28 5.85 -5.92
CA GLU A 289 22.75 4.77 -5.04
C GLU A 289 21.70 3.75 -4.64
N ALA A 290 20.43 3.91 -5.05
CA ALA A 290 19.34 3.03 -4.61
C ALA A 290 19.61 1.55 -4.95
N GLY A 291 20.14 1.27 -6.13
CA GLY A 291 20.54 -0.07 -6.53
C GLY A 291 21.68 -0.65 -5.66
N ALA A 292 22.70 0.15 -5.42
CA ALA A 292 23.84 -0.23 -4.56
C ALA A 292 23.40 -0.44 -3.11
N SER A 293 22.52 0.41 -2.58
CA SER A 293 21.97 0.28 -1.22
C SER A 293 21.19 -1.02 -1.04
N VAL A 294 20.35 -1.41 -2.01
CA VAL A 294 19.63 -2.69 -1.97
C VAL A 294 20.58 -3.88 -2.10
N TYR A 295 21.53 -3.82 -3.05
CA TYR A 295 22.52 -4.87 -3.25
C TYR A 295 23.37 -5.09 -1.99
N SER A 296 23.88 -4.02 -1.37
CA SER A 296 24.80 -4.08 -0.22
C SER A 296 24.22 -4.83 1.00
N ALA A 297 22.91 -4.80 1.17
CA ALA A 297 22.19 -5.52 2.22
C ALA A 297 21.81 -6.96 1.84
N SER A 298 22.01 -7.36 0.58
CA SER A 298 21.60 -8.67 0.09
C SER A 298 22.51 -9.80 0.58
N LYS A 299 21.97 -11.03 0.53
CA LYS A 299 22.76 -12.24 0.80
C LYS A 299 23.89 -12.41 -0.21
N LEU A 300 23.63 -12.11 -1.48
CA LEU A 300 24.59 -12.16 -2.57
C LEU A 300 25.80 -11.26 -2.29
N ALA A 301 25.58 -10.00 -1.92
CA ALA A 301 26.67 -9.08 -1.57
C ALA A 301 27.48 -9.56 -0.36
N THR A 302 26.84 -10.26 0.59
CA THR A 302 27.54 -10.86 1.73
C THR A 302 28.42 -12.03 1.30
N GLU A 303 28.00 -12.82 0.34
CA GLU A 303 28.75 -13.93 -0.23
C GLU A 303 29.92 -13.46 -1.11
N GLU A 304 29.70 -12.43 -1.95
CA GLU A 304 30.74 -11.84 -2.83
C GLU A 304 31.78 -11.03 -2.06
N PHE A 305 31.35 -10.28 -1.05
CA PHE A 305 32.21 -9.40 -0.26
C PHE A 305 32.12 -9.67 1.26
N PRO A 306 32.51 -10.87 1.72
CA PRO A 306 32.32 -11.28 3.11
C PRO A 306 33.12 -10.46 4.12
N LYS A 307 34.20 -9.78 3.68
CA LYS A 307 35.09 -8.99 4.54
C LYS A 307 34.66 -7.52 4.66
N PHE A 308 33.71 -7.06 3.86
CA PHE A 308 33.26 -5.69 3.84
C PHE A 308 31.94 -5.53 4.63
N ASP A 309 31.78 -4.39 5.31
CA ASP A 309 30.50 -4.03 5.90
C ASP A 309 29.49 -3.56 4.82
N VAL A 310 28.23 -3.41 5.22
CA VAL A 310 27.14 -3.02 4.29
C VAL A 310 27.46 -1.72 3.56
N GLY A 311 28.02 -0.72 4.24
CA GLY A 311 28.35 0.54 3.60
C GLY A 311 29.58 0.50 2.69
N GLN A 312 30.52 -0.45 2.90
CA GLN A 312 31.63 -0.65 1.98
C GLN A 312 31.24 -1.43 0.73
N ARG A 313 30.15 -2.21 0.82
CA ARG A 313 29.56 -2.93 -0.31
C ARG A 313 28.72 -2.03 -1.20
N SER A 314 28.15 -0.95 -0.63
CA SER A 314 27.38 0.07 -1.35
C SER A 314 28.29 0.92 -2.22
#